data_4462a988a76889bb4dd792776d3e6983
#
_entry.id   4462a988a76889bb4dd792776d3e6983
#
_cell.length_a   1.000
_cell.length_b   1.000
_cell.length_c   1.000
_cell.angle_alpha   90.00
_cell.angle_beta   90.00
_cell.angle_gamma   90.00
#
_symmetry.space_group_name_H-M   'P 1'
#
loop_
_entity.id
_entity.type
_entity.pdbx_description
1 polymer ?
#
loop_
_entity_poly.entity_id
_entity_poly.type
_entity_poly.pdbx_seq_one_letter_code
_entity_poly.pdbx_strand_id
1 'polypeptide(L)'
;MSGLPAGSPLPAPPAILVLEDGTTLLGSGFGAEGETFGEMVFNTGMTGYQETLTDPSYARQIVAMTAPHIGNTGVNDADPESRRIWVGGYVVRDPSRIASSWRAVRALDTELKRQGITGIAVRGTRALTRRLRDQGAMRAAISTTEADPEQLLQRVLASPGMAGADLARDVTTSEPYTVGPPPGTPVRYRVAAIDLGIKASTPRYLARLGCEVRVLPATTTAAQILAADPDGVFFSNGPGDPAAATYAVDAMQGVLAADVPVFGICMGSQILARALGLDTYKLRYGHRGINQPVMDLATGRVRVSSHNHGFAAALPGQDTAGPAGTAPPPGGTVWAHIPDAARAPFETPYGAAQVSHVNLNDGVVEGLRLLDRPVFSVQYHPEAAPGPHDAADLFGEFCARMTSTVKGGSA
;
A
#
# COMPACT_ATOMS: atom_id res chain seq x y z
N MET A 1 -31.17 -6.15 -43.19
CA MET A 1 -29.93 -5.85 -42.49
C MET A 1 -29.89 -4.35 -42.23
N SER A 2 -30.39 -3.90 -41.10
CA SER A 2 -30.33 -2.49 -40.71
C SER A 2 -28.92 -2.23 -40.16
N GLY A 3 -28.11 -1.52 -40.95
CA GLY A 3 -26.76 -1.12 -40.56
C GLY A 3 -26.80 -0.26 -39.31
N LEU A 4 -25.94 -0.58 -38.32
CA LEU A 4 -25.67 0.30 -37.20
C LEU A 4 -25.17 1.64 -37.76
N PRO A 5 -25.57 2.78 -37.17
CA PRO A 5 -25.05 4.08 -37.57
C PRO A 5 -23.54 4.12 -37.41
N ALA A 6 -22.84 4.67 -38.41
CA ALA A 6 -21.40 4.87 -38.38
C ALA A 6 -21.04 5.69 -37.13
N GLY A 7 -20.31 5.09 -36.20
CA GLY A 7 -19.89 5.73 -34.94
C GLY A 7 -20.44 5.10 -33.65
N SER A 8 -21.26 4.06 -33.71
CA SER A 8 -21.60 3.30 -32.50
C SER A 8 -20.32 2.56 -32.02
N PRO A 9 -19.87 2.75 -30.74
CA PRO A 9 -18.78 1.97 -30.23
C PRO A 9 -19.12 0.48 -30.33
N LEU A 10 -18.14 -0.33 -30.72
CA LEU A 10 -18.29 -1.79 -30.70
C LEU A 10 -18.71 -2.22 -29.29
N PRO A 11 -19.62 -3.22 -29.16
CA PRO A 11 -19.95 -3.75 -27.85
C PRO A 11 -18.65 -4.23 -27.17
N ALA A 12 -18.48 -3.88 -25.89
CA ALA A 12 -17.33 -4.33 -25.12
C ALA A 12 -17.28 -5.87 -25.13
N PRO A 13 -16.09 -6.49 -25.24
CA PRO A 13 -15.97 -7.93 -25.28
C PRO A 13 -16.54 -8.56 -24.00
N PRO A 14 -17.14 -9.77 -24.06
CA PRO A 14 -17.51 -10.48 -22.85
C PRO A 14 -16.26 -10.76 -22.01
N ALA A 15 -16.42 -10.74 -20.71
CA ALA A 15 -15.33 -11.05 -19.78
C ALA A 15 -15.87 -11.84 -18.59
N ILE A 16 -14.98 -12.61 -17.98
CA ILE A 16 -15.26 -13.45 -16.83
C ILE A 16 -14.26 -13.15 -15.71
N LEU A 17 -14.75 -13.08 -14.47
CA LEU A 17 -13.95 -13.06 -13.26
C LEU A 17 -14.23 -14.35 -12.49
N VAL A 18 -13.21 -15.12 -12.17
CA VAL A 18 -13.30 -16.34 -11.37
C VAL A 18 -12.45 -16.18 -10.12
N LEU A 19 -13.04 -16.50 -8.96
CA LEU A 19 -12.37 -16.51 -7.66
C LEU A 19 -11.97 -17.93 -7.28
N GLU A 20 -11.00 -18.05 -6.39
CA GLU A 20 -10.48 -19.30 -5.83
C GLU A 20 -11.54 -20.24 -5.25
N ASP A 21 -12.62 -19.69 -4.73
CA ASP A 21 -13.74 -20.46 -4.15
C ASP A 21 -14.78 -20.90 -5.20
N GLY A 22 -14.49 -20.76 -6.50
CA GLY A 22 -15.37 -21.09 -7.62
C GLY A 22 -16.40 -20.00 -7.96
N THR A 23 -16.45 -18.90 -7.21
CA THR A 23 -17.37 -17.81 -7.56
C THR A 23 -17.02 -17.21 -8.92
N THR A 24 -18.01 -17.15 -9.79
CA THR A 24 -17.87 -16.63 -11.14
C THR A 24 -18.76 -15.41 -11.33
N LEU A 25 -18.22 -14.35 -11.92
CA LEU A 25 -18.94 -13.15 -12.30
C LEU A 25 -18.75 -12.89 -13.79
N LEU A 26 -19.85 -12.80 -14.51
CA LEU A 26 -19.85 -12.41 -15.92
C LEU A 26 -19.95 -10.89 -16.02
N GLY A 27 -19.26 -10.33 -17.01
CA GLY A 27 -19.22 -8.89 -17.23
C GLY A 27 -18.78 -8.52 -18.63
N SER A 28 -18.37 -7.27 -18.78
CA SER A 28 -17.83 -6.73 -20.01
C SER A 28 -16.37 -6.34 -19.80
N GLY A 29 -15.50 -6.74 -20.69
CA GLY A 29 -14.08 -6.38 -20.68
C GLY A 29 -13.89 -4.90 -20.99
N PHE A 30 -12.88 -4.30 -20.37
CA PHE A 30 -12.32 -3.01 -20.72
C PHE A 30 -10.82 -3.02 -20.42
N GLY A 31 -10.08 -2.02 -20.93
CA GLY A 31 -8.63 -2.11 -20.90
C GLY A 31 -8.09 -3.11 -21.93
N ALA A 32 -6.97 -3.76 -21.62
CA ALA A 32 -6.33 -4.72 -22.52
C ALA A 32 -7.12 -6.03 -22.61
N GLU A 33 -7.13 -6.65 -23.80
CA GLU A 33 -7.58 -8.01 -23.98
C GLU A 33 -6.56 -9.00 -23.42
N GLY A 34 -7.03 -10.13 -22.92
CA GLY A 34 -6.18 -11.21 -22.38
C GLY A 34 -6.64 -11.70 -21.02
N GLU A 35 -5.70 -12.19 -20.27
CA GLU A 35 -5.92 -12.77 -18.96
C GLU A 35 -4.96 -12.20 -17.91
N THR A 36 -5.43 -12.14 -16.68
CA THR A 36 -4.59 -11.76 -15.54
C THR A 36 -4.97 -12.58 -14.31
N PHE A 37 -3.95 -12.88 -13.49
CA PHE A 37 -4.08 -13.60 -12.24
C PHE A 37 -3.53 -12.76 -11.10
N GLY A 38 -4.12 -12.86 -9.92
CA GLY A 38 -3.66 -12.12 -8.76
C GLY A 38 -4.54 -12.34 -7.53
N GLU A 39 -4.17 -11.71 -6.43
CA GLU A 39 -5.00 -11.66 -5.24
C GLU A 39 -6.14 -10.65 -5.44
N MET A 40 -7.38 -11.11 -5.35
CA MET A 40 -8.57 -10.27 -5.43
C MET A 40 -8.74 -9.49 -4.13
N VAL A 41 -8.71 -8.16 -4.23
CA VAL A 41 -8.88 -7.22 -3.13
C VAL A 41 -9.88 -6.14 -3.50
N PHE A 42 -10.39 -5.40 -2.52
CA PHE A 42 -11.27 -4.26 -2.77
C PHE A 42 -10.73 -2.98 -2.16
N ASN A 43 -11.03 -1.85 -2.79
CA ASN A 43 -10.70 -0.52 -2.29
C ASN A 43 -11.98 0.30 -2.13
N THR A 44 -12.16 0.93 -0.96
CA THR A 44 -13.34 1.72 -0.62
C THR A 44 -13.20 3.20 -0.97
N GLY A 45 -12.08 3.62 -1.59
CA GLY A 45 -11.88 4.99 -2.04
C GLY A 45 -12.91 5.42 -3.08
N MET A 46 -13.50 6.59 -2.91
CA MET A 46 -14.45 7.15 -3.86
C MET A 46 -13.76 7.95 -4.99
N THR A 47 -12.48 8.31 -4.78
CA THR A 47 -11.64 9.08 -5.69
C THR A 47 -10.23 8.50 -5.71
N GLY A 48 -9.35 9.03 -6.58
CA GLY A 48 -7.95 8.65 -6.59
C GLY A 48 -7.66 7.28 -7.21
N TYR A 49 -8.46 6.89 -8.20
CA TYR A 49 -8.25 5.60 -8.86
C TYR A 49 -6.94 5.55 -9.65
N GLN A 50 -6.43 6.68 -10.16
CA GLN A 50 -5.15 6.71 -10.88
C GLN A 50 -3.99 6.47 -9.94
N GLU A 51 -4.02 7.08 -8.76
CA GLU A 51 -3.06 6.86 -7.69
C GLU A 51 -3.11 5.40 -7.21
N THR A 52 -4.32 4.84 -7.01
CA THR A 52 -4.50 3.41 -6.69
C THR A 52 -3.88 2.50 -7.76
N LEU A 53 -4.11 2.78 -9.04
CA LEU A 53 -3.58 1.97 -10.14
C LEU A 53 -2.05 2.00 -10.20
N THR A 54 -1.44 3.14 -9.87
CA THR A 54 -0.01 3.38 -9.99
C THR A 54 0.78 3.20 -8.68
N ASP A 55 0.11 2.88 -7.57
CA ASP A 55 0.74 2.50 -6.30
C ASP A 55 1.39 1.11 -6.41
N PRO A 56 2.73 1.01 -6.26
CA PRO A 56 3.43 -0.28 -6.36
C PRO A 56 2.96 -1.32 -5.34
N SER A 57 2.39 -0.88 -4.20
CA SER A 57 1.87 -1.77 -3.17
C SER A 57 0.71 -2.66 -3.64
N TYR A 58 0.11 -2.37 -4.81
CA TYR A 58 -0.89 -3.23 -5.46
C TYR A 58 -0.31 -4.25 -6.45
N ALA A 59 1.01 -4.40 -6.55
CA ALA A 59 1.60 -5.38 -7.46
C ALA A 59 1.04 -6.79 -7.22
N ARG A 60 0.67 -7.49 -8.31
CA ARG A 60 -0.01 -8.79 -8.32
C ARG A 60 -1.38 -8.83 -7.62
N GLN A 61 -2.04 -7.70 -7.44
CA GLN A 61 -3.41 -7.65 -6.93
C GLN A 61 -4.40 -7.27 -8.04
N ILE A 62 -5.56 -7.93 -8.06
CA ILE A 62 -6.72 -7.54 -8.85
C ILE A 62 -7.59 -6.67 -7.94
N VAL A 63 -7.77 -5.41 -8.31
CA VAL A 63 -8.42 -4.43 -7.42
C VAL A 63 -9.85 -4.16 -7.86
N ALA A 64 -10.82 -4.42 -6.96
CA ALA A 64 -12.21 -4.00 -7.13
C ALA A 64 -12.45 -2.65 -6.48
N MET A 65 -12.88 -1.67 -7.27
CA MET A 65 -13.34 -0.40 -6.73
C MET A 65 -14.78 -0.49 -6.27
N THR A 66 -15.06 -0.04 -5.04
CA THR A 66 -16.44 -0.01 -4.53
C THR A 66 -17.22 1.20 -5.03
N ALA A 67 -16.53 2.28 -5.44
CA ALA A 67 -17.15 3.42 -6.09
C ALA A 67 -17.86 2.98 -7.37
N PRO A 68 -19.14 3.39 -7.58
CA PRO A 68 -19.96 2.85 -8.65
C PRO A 68 -19.55 3.30 -10.05
N HIS A 69 -18.85 4.43 -10.17
CA HIS A 69 -18.47 5.03 -11.44
C HIS A 69 -17.00 5.43 -11.43
N ILE A 70 -16.20 4.86 -12.32
CA ILE A 70 -14.74 4.99 -12.36
C ILE A 70 -14.30 5.44 -13.76
N GLY A 71 -13.30 6.32 -13.84
CA GLY A 71 -12.75 6.82 -15.11
C GLY A 71 -13.29 8.19 -15.53
N ASN A 72 -14.24 8.75 -14.79
CA ASN A 72 -14.88 10.03 -15.11
C ASN A 72 -13.92 11.22 -15.11
N THR A 73 -12.84 11.19 -14.33
CA THR A 73 -11.80 12.23 -14.30
C THR A 73 -10.67 11.99 -15.30
N GLY A 74 -10.70 10.87 -16.05
CA GLY A 74 -9.62 10.45 -16.92
C GLY A 74 -8.34 10.13 -16.17
N VAL A 75 -7.21 10.17 -16.87
CA VAL A 75 -5.85 10.09 -16.32
C VAL A 75 -5.02 11.27 -16.78
N ASN A 76 -4.03 11.67 -16.00
CA ASN A 76 -3.10 12.76 -16.30
C ASN A 76 -1.67 12.39 -15.94
N ASP A 77 -0.70 13.22 -16.28
CA ASP A 77 0.72 12.94 -16.09
C ASP A 77 1.29 13.47 -14.75
N ALA A 78 0.47 14.13 -13.91
CA ALA A 78 0.89 14.71 -12.64
C ALA A 78 0.59 13.85 -11.41
N ASP A 79 -0.49 13.06 -11.48
CA ASP A 79 -1.01 12.28 -10.34
C ASP A 79 -0.49 10.82 -10.23
N PRO A 80 0.30 10.24 -11.17
CA PRO A 80 0.85 8.91 -10.96
C PRO A 80 1.78 8.86 -9.75
N GLU A 81 1.62 7.81 -8.95
CA GLU A 81 2.47 7.54 -7.79
C GLU A 81 3.74 6.74 -8.12
N SER A 82 3.86 6.28 -9.38
CA SER A 82 5.06 5.61 -9.90
C SER A 82 5.09 5.61 -11.43
N ARG A 83 6.12 4.96 -12.00
CA ARG A 83 6.41 4.92 -13.44
C ARG A 83 5.36 4.20 -14.30
N ARG A 84 4.49 3.35 -13.71
CA ARG A 84 3.50 2.54 -14.44
C ARG A 84 2.32 2.15 -13.55
N ILE A 85 1.31 1.54 -14.17
CA ILE A 85 0.27 0.81 -13.44
C ILE A 85 0.84 -0.51 -12.92
N TRP A 86 0.55 -0.83 -11.65
CA TRP A 86 1.04 -2.02 -10.97
C TRP A 86 -0.04 -3.03 -10.63
N VAL A 87 -1.31 -2.63 -10.60
CA VAL A 87 -2.40 -3.59 -10.39
C VAL A 87 -2.34 -4.70 -11.45
N GLY A 88 -2.54 -5.95 -11.04
CA GLY A 88 -2.60 -7.06 -11.97
C GLY A 88 -3.84 -7.03 -12.85
N GLY A 89 -4.96 -6.55 -12.31
CA GLY A 89 -6.23 -6.40 -13.02
C GLY A 89 -7.14 -5.42 -12.30
N TYR A 90 -8.21 -4.99 -12.98
CA TYR A 90 -9.09 -3.95 -12.46
C TYR A 90 -10.56 -4.31 -12.58
N VAL A 91 -11.31 -4.25 -11.49
CA VAL A 91 -12.73 -4.58 -11.44
C VAL A 91 -13.53 -3.34 -11.04
N VAL A 92 -14.47 -2.94 -11.89
CA VAL A 92 -15.34 -1.79 -11.67
C VAL A 92 -16.79 -2.15 -11.91
N ARG A 93 -17.72 -1.32 -11.43
CA ARG A 93 -19.12 -1.47 -11.75
C ARG A 93 -19.48 -0.86 -13.10
N ASP A 94 -19.04 0.38 -13.31
CA ASP A 94 -19.36 1.17 -14.50
C ASP A 94 -18.15 2.03 -14.90
N PRO A 95 -17.39 1.61 -15.93
CA PRO A 95 -16.29 2.41 -16.45
C PRO A 95 -16.85 3.59 -17.27
N SER A 96 -16.38 4.80 -16.94
CA SER A 96 -16.80 6.01 -17.65
C SER A 96 -16.37 5.97 -19.12
N ARG A 97 -17.33 6.25 -20.01
CA ARG A 97 -17.07 6.35 -21.46
C ARG A 97 -16.40 7.66 -21.84
N ILE A 98 -16.55 8.68 -21.02
CA ILE A 98 -16.06 10.04 -21.29
C ILE A 98 -15.30 10.53 -20.06
N ALA A 99 -14.08 11.01 -20.26
CA ALA A 99 -13.34 11.74 -19.26
C ALA A 99 -13.79 13.22 -19.28
N SER A 100 -14.31 13.72 -18.16
CA SER A 100 -14.91 15.05 -18.04
C SER A 100 -14.13 15.99 -17.12
N SER A 101 -12.83 15.79 -16.95
CA SER A 101 -11.95 16.65 -16.16
C SER A 101 -11.07 17.51 -17.08
N TRP A 102 -10.90 18.77 -16.74
CA TRP A 102 -9.94 19.66 -17.43
C TRP A 102 -8.50 19.19 -17.32
N ARG A 103 -8.19 18.35 -16.30
CA ARG A 103 -6.87 17.75 -16.11
C ARG A 103 -6.67 16.46 -16.93
N ALA A 104 -7.73 15.92 -17.52
CA ALA A 104 -7.65 14.66 -18.26
C ALA A 104 -6.78 14.82 -19.51
N VAL A 105 -5.77 13.98 -19.63
CA VAL A 105 -4.93 13.86 -20.84
C VAL A 105 -5.38 12.66 -21.67
N ARG A 106 -5.86 11.60 -21.01
CA ARG A 106 -6.35 10.35 -21.64
C ARG A 106 -7.56 9.79 -20.90
N ALA A 107 -8.36 8.97 -21.59
CA ALA A 107 -9.39 8.15 -20.95
C ALA A 107 -8.72 6.97 -20.19
N LEU A 108 -9.36 6.50 -19.13
CA LEU A 108 -8.87 5.36 -18.33
C LEU A 108 -8.71 4.09 -19.16
N ASP A 109 -9.71 3.74 -19.99
CA ASP A 109 -9.67 2.57 -20.86
C ASP A 109 -8.45 2.58 -21.81
N THR A 110 -8.16 3.76 -22.39
CA THR A 110 -6.99 3.96 -23.25
C THR A 110 -5.69 3.72 -22.49
N GLU A 111 -5.60 4.21 -21.27
CA GLU A 111 -4.39 4.05 -20.43
C GLU A 111 -4.19 2.60 -20.01
N LEU A 112 -5.25 1.90 -19.60
CA LEU A 112 -5.19 0.47 -19.29
C LEU A 112 -4.73 -0.36 -20.49
N LYS A 113 -5.29 -0.11 -21.69
CA LYS A 113 -4.87 -0.75 -22.94
C LYS A 113 -3.39 -0.51 -23.23
N ARG A 114 -2.95 0.75 -23.10
CA ARG A 114 -1.56 1.15 -23.36
C ARG A 114 -0.57 0.40 -22.47
N GLN A 115 -0.97 0.10 -21.23
CA GLN A 115 -0.13 -0.57 -20.24
C GLN A 115 -0.40 -2.08 -20.11
N GLY A 116 -1.28 -2.66 -20.92
CA GLY A 116 -1.54 -4.10 -20.92
C GLY A 116 -2.36 -4.58 -19.71
N ILE A 117 -3.18 -3.72 -19.11
CA ILE A 117 -3.96 -4.06 -17.92
C ILE A 117 -5.36 -4.50 -18.32
N THR A 118 -5.70 -5.74 -17.97
CA THR A 118 -7.04 -6.30 -18.21
C THR A 118 -8.01 -5.84 -17.12
N GLY A 119 -9.18 -5.37 -17.54
CA GLY A 119 -10.26 -4.95 -16.65
C GLY A 119 -11.59 -5.62 -16.98
N ILE A 120 -12.46 -5.68 -15.98
CA ILE A 120 -13.84 -6.18 -16.11
C ILE A 120 -14.83 -5.24 -15.42
N ALA A 121 -15.92 -4.92 -16.14
CA ALA A 121 -17.06 -4.22 -15.58
C ALA A 121 -18.12 -5.24 -15.17
N VAL A 122 -18.44 -5.29 -13.85
CA VAL A 122 -19.42 -6.22 -13.29
C VAL A 122 -20.47 -5.48 -12.47
N ARG A 123 -21.74 -5.84 -12.61
CA ARG A 123 -22.83 -5.21 -11.83
C ARG A 123 -22.77 -5.54 -10.34
N GLY A 124 -22.06 -6.61 -9.96
CA GLY A 124 -22.03 -7.21 -8.64
C GLY A 124 -20.89 -6.74 -7.71
N THR A 125 -20.24 -5.59 -7.92
CA THR A 125 -19.09 -5.15 -7.10
C THR A 125 -19.39 -5.11 -5.60
N ARG A 126 -20.60 -4.74 -5.17
CA ARG A 126 -21.00 -4.80 -3.77
C ARG A 126 -21.05 -6.24 -3.22
N ALA A 127 -21.59 -7.18 -3.99
CA ALA A 127 -21.65 -8.59 -3.60
C ALA A 127 -20.23 -9.18 -3.52
N LEU A 128 -19.38 -8.86 -4.48
CA LEU A 128 -17.96 -9.21 -4.49
C LEU A 128 -17.24 -8.66 -3.25
N THR A 129 -17.40 -7.37 -2.93
CA THR A 129 -16.80 -6.76 -1.75
C THR A 129 -17.24 -7.45 -0.45
N ARG A 130 -18.54 -7.75 -0.30
CA ARG A 130 -19.05 -8.47 0.87
C ARG A 130 -18.43 -9.86 0.98
N ARG A 131 -18.32 -10.58 -0.15
CA ARG A 131 -17.70 -11.90 -0.18
C ARG A 131 -16.24 -11.86 0.29
N LEU A 132 -15.45 -10.94 -0.26
CA LEU A 132 -14.06 -10.76 0.14
C LEU A 132 -13.92 -10.36 1.62
N ARG A 133 -14.83 -9.54 2.15
CA ARG A 133 -14.86 -9.21 3.58
C ARG A 133 -15.18 -10.44 4.44
N ASP A 134 -16.12 -11.25 4.01
CA ASP A 134 -16.64 -12.39 4.79
C ASP A 134 -15.75 -13.64 4.64
N GLN A 135 -15.09 -13.85 3.50
CA GLN A 135 -14.25 -15.03 3.21
C GLN A 135 -12.74 -14.72 3.21
N GLY A 136 -12.36 -13.45 3.06
CA GLY A 136 -10.98 -13.01 2.93
C GLY A 136 -10.59 -12.67 1.49
N ALA A 137 -9.43 -12.02 1.36
CA ALA A 137 -8.77 -11.85 0.07
C ALA A 137 -8.33 -13.23 -0.45
N MET A 138 -8.53 -13.49 -1.73
CA MET A 138 -8.30 -14.79 -2.34
C MET A 138 -7.77 -14.65 -3.77
N ARG A 139 -7.19 -15.72 -4.30
CA ARG A 139 -6.71 -15.73 -5.68
C ARG A 139 -7.88 -15.58 -6.65
N ALA A 140 -7.63 -14.93 -7.78
CA ALA A 140 -8.62 -14.73 -8.83
C ALA A 140 -7.96 -14.57 -10.20
N ALA A 141 -8.79 -14.68 -11.24
CA ALA A 141 -8.40 -14.32 -12.58
C ALA A 141 -9.51 -13.53 -13.28
N ILE A 142 -9.11 -12.60 -14.15
CA ILE A 142 -9.97 -11.97 -15.16
C ILE A 142 -9.53 -12.51 -16.52
N SER A 143 -10.50 -12.92 -17.34
CA SER A 143 -10.25 -13.29 -18.74
C SER A 143 -11.27 -12.65 -19.68
N THR A 144 -10.77 -12.16 -20.82
CA THR A 144 -11.57 -11.72 -21.98
C THR A 144 -11.45 -12.69 -23.17
N THR A 145 -10.67 -13.76 -22.99
CA THR A 145 -10.36 -14.75 -24.05
C THR A 145 -10.85 -16.15 -23.70
N GLU A 146 -10.79 -16.55 -22.42
CA GLU A 146 -11.33 -17.81 -21.93
C GLU A 146 -12.75 -17.60 -21.38
N ALA A 147 -13.69 -18.40 -21.85
CA ALA A 147 -15.10 -18.32 -21.45
C ALA A 147 -15.51 -19.48 -20.52
N ASP A 148 -14.67 -20.52 -20.35
CA ASP A 148 -14.93 -21.66 -19.48
C ASP A 148 -14.48 -21.38 -18.04
N PRO A 149 -15.43 -21.22 -17.08
CA PRO A 149 -15.11 -20.93 -15.69
C PRO A 149 -14.31 -22.05 -15.01
N GLU A 150 -14.53 -23.32 -15.37
CA GLU A 150 -13.86 -24.45 -14.74
C GLU A 150 -12.39 -24.50 -15.14
N GLN A 151 -12.07 -24.28 -16.41
CA GLN A 151 -10.69 -24.20 -16.88
C GLN A 151 -9.96 -23.02 -16.23
N LEU A 152 -10.62 -21.87 -16.13
CA LEU A 152 -10.03 -20.70 -15.50
C LEU A 152 -9.81 -20.92 -14.00
N LEU A 153 -10.75 -21.59 -13.29
CA LEU A 153 -10.62 -21.95 -11.87
C LEU A 153 -9.41 -22.83 -11.62
N GLN A 154 -9.16 -23.85 -12.43
CA GLN A 154 -7.97 -24.72 -12.27
C GLN A 154 -6.68 -23.91 -12.33
N ARG A 155 -6.62 -22.92 -13.22
CA ARG A 155 -5.45 -22.03 -13.33
C ARG A 155 -5.35 -21.05 -12.14
N VAL A 156 -6.47 -20.58 -11.62
CA VAL A 156 -6.51 -19.76 -10.38
C VAL A 156 -5.94 -20.58 -9.21
N LEU A 157 -6.38 -21.84 -9.07
CA LEU A 157 -5.90 -22.74 -8.00
C LEU A 157 -4.41 -23.09 -8.13
N ALA A 158 -3.87 -23.09 -9.35
CA ALA A 158 -2.45 -23.29 -9.62
C ALA A 158 -1.61 -22.01 -9.49
N SER A 159 -2.22 -20.83 -9.42
CA SER A 159 -1.50 -19.54 -9.34
C SER A 159 -0.89 -19.31 -7.94
N PRO A 160 0.22 -18.56 -7.83
CA PRO A 160 0.85 -18.28 -6.55
C PRO A 160 -0.02 -17.36 -5.69
N GLY A 161 0.00 -17.59 -4.36
CA GLY A 161 -0.59 -16.69 -3.37
C GLY A 161 0.32 -15.50 -3.03
N MET A 162 -0.17 -14.63 -2.13
CA MET A 162 0.59 -13.46 -1.65
C MET A 162 1.54 -13.81 -0.49
N ALA A 163 1.19 -14.79 0.35
CA ALA A 163 2.04 -15.20 1.45
C ALA A 163 3.36 -15.80 0.93
N GLY A 164 4.48 -15.37 1.50
CA GLY A 164 5.83 -15.76 1.07
C GLY A 164 6.32 -15.08 -0.21
N ALA A 165 5.56 -14.17 -0.81
CA ALA A 165 5.96 -13.48 -2.04
C ALA A 165 6.83 -12.24 -1.74
N ASP A 166 8.08 -12.26 -2.20
CA ASP A 166 8.96 -11.08 -2.20
C ASP A 166 8.70 -10.24 -3.45
N LEU A 167 7.77 -9.30 -3.36
CA LEU A 167 7.43 -8.41 -4.47
C LEU A 167 8.16 -7.06 -4.41
N ALA A 168 8.80 -6.73 -3.31
CA ALA A 168 9.56 -5.48 -3.20
C ALA A 168 10.72 -5.44 -4.21
N ARG A 169 11.33 -6.59 -4.52
CA ARG A 169 12.36 -6.71 -5.57
C ARG A 169 11.83 -6.42 -6.98
N ASP A 170 10.54 -6.72 -7.23
CA ASP A 170 9.94 -6.56 -8.56
C ASP A 170 9.60 -5.08 -8.86
N VAL A 171 9.35 -4.29 -7.80
CA VAL A 171 8.86 -2.91 -7.92
C VAL A 171 9.91 -1.84 -7.66
N THR A 172 10.97 -2.16 -6.94
CA THR A 172 12.04 -1.24 -6.55
C THR A 172 12.72 -0.58 -7.75
N THR A 173 13.37 0.55 -7.52
CA THR A 173 14.23 1.18 -8.52
C THR A 173 15.43 0.30 -8.84
N SER A 174 15.85 0.28 -10.12
CA SER A 174 17.07 -0.42 -10.55
C SER A 174 18.36 0.32 -10.18
N GLU A 175 18.27 1.66 -10.09
CA GLU A 175 19.40 2.53 -9.79
C GLU A 175 19.00 3.62 -8.80
N PRO A 176 19.92 4.08 -7.94
CA PRO A 176 19.67 5.21 -7.06
C PRO A 176 19.30 6.48 -7.83
N TYR A 177 18.38 7.25 -7.29
CA TYR A 177 18.07 8.59 -7.78
C TYR A 177 17.84 9.56 -6.63
N THR A 178 17.88 10.87 -6.91
CA THR A 178 17.74 11.92 -5.89
C THR A 178 16.55 12.82 -6.20
N VAL A 179 15.76 13.14 -5.16
CA VAL A 179 14.71 14.15 -5.19
C VAL A 179 15.14 15.28 -4.25
N GLY A 180 15.46 16.44 -4.80
CA GLY A 180 15.89 17.60 -4.02
C GLY A 180 14.74 18.53 -3.66
N PRO A 181 14.98 19.49 -2.73
CA PRO A 181 14.05 20.55 -2.41
C PRO A 181 13.68 21.39 -3.64
N PRO A 182 12.51 22.07 -3.60
CA PRO A 182 12.14 23.03 -4.66
C PRO A 182 13.21 24.11 -4.86
N PRO A 183 13.35 24.67 -6.08
CA PRO A 183 14.30 25.74 -6.36
C PRO A 183 14.22 26.87 -5.33
N GLY A 184 15.37 27.31 -4.83
CA GLY A 184 15.47 28.36 -3.82
C GLY A 184 15.29 27.90 -2.36
N THR A 185 14.98 26.63 -2.12
CA THR A 185 14.92 26.04 -0.78
C THR A 185 16.26 25.38 -0.45
N PRO A 186 16.95 25.75 0.66
CA PRO A 186 18.21 25.13 1.04
C PRO A 186 18.00 23.67 1.46
N VAL A 187 18.99 22.81 1.18
CA VAL A 187 19.06 21.46 1.75
C VAL A 187 19.36 21.58 3.24
N ARG A 188 18.45 21.03 4.06
CA ARG A 188 18.56 21.00 5.52
C ARG A 188 18.95 19.63 6.06
N TYR A 189 18.48 18.58 5.37
CA TYR A 189 18.70 17.19 5.76
C TYR A 189 18.97 16.32 4.53
N ARG A 190 19.79 15.30 4.71
CA ARG A 190 20.02 14.24 3.72
C ARG A 190 19.33 12.97 4.21
N VAL A 191 18.38 12.47 3.43
CA VAL A 191 17.61 11.29 3.76
C VAL A 191 17.95 10.17 2.78
N ALA A 192 18.34 9.01 3.31
CA ALA A 192 18.42 7.77 2.53
C ALA A 192 17.05 7.07 2.58
N ALA A 193 16.37 6.95 1.45
CA ALA A 193 15.07 6.28 1.34
C ALA A 193 15.22 4.92 0.66
N ILE A 194 14.85 3.85 1.36
CA ILE A 194 14.89 2.49 0.82
C ILE A 194 13.58 2.23 0.07
N ASP A 195 13.71 1.99 -1.23
CA ASP A 195 12.58 1.78 -2.15
C ASP A 195 12.09 0.33 -2.12
N LEU A 196 11.11 0.05 -1.27
CA LEU A 196 10.37 -1.21 -1.25
C LEU A 196 9.15 -1.19 -2.18
N GLY A 197 8.94 -0.09 -2.89
CA GLY A 197 7.77 0.24 -3.71
C GLY A 197 7.28 1.66 -3.42
N ILE A 198 8.20 2.61 -3.33
CA ILE A 198 7.96 3.98 -2.89
C ILE A 198 6.98 4.71 -3.80
N LYS A 199 6.00 5.39 -3.20
CA LYS A 199 5.11 6.32 -3.90
C LYS A 199 5.83 7.64 -4.15
N ALA A 200 5.63 8.22 -5.35
CA ALA A 200 6.28 9.45 -5.76
C ALA A 200 5.96 10.67 -4.87
N SER A 201 4.81 10.66 -4.22
CA SER A 201 4.41 11.70 -3.26
C SER A 201 5.32 11.73 -2.02
N THR A 202 5.82 10.58 -1.53
CA THR A 202 6.65 10.49 -0.32
C THR A 202 7.95 11.29 -0.41
N PRO A 203 8.86 11.07 -1.36
CA PRO A 203 10.07 11.87 -1.45
C PRO A 203 9.77 13.35 -1.80
N ARG A 204 8.66 13.64 -2.49
CA ARG A 204 8.22 15.03 -2.74
C ARG A 204 7.80 15.73 -1.46
N TYR A 205 7.13 15.04 -0.51
CA TYR A 205 6.80 15.62 0.82
C TYR A 205 8.06 15.96 1.61
N LEU A 206 8.99 15.02 1.72
CA LEU A 206 10.28 15.25 2.38
C LEU A 206 11.06 16.39 1.73
N ALA A 207 11.10 16.43 0.40
CA ALA A 207 11.79 17.49 -0.33
C ALA A 207 11.19 18.90 -0.05
N ARG A 208 9.87 19.04 0.05
CA ARG A 208 9.21 20.28 0.44
C ARG A 208 9.60 20.76 1.84
N LEU A 209 10.00 19.85 2.72
CA LEU A 209 10.51 20.15 4.08
C LEU A 209 12.01 20.45 4.12
N GLY A 210 12.67 20.51 2.96
CA GLY A 210 14.10 20.81 2.84
C GLY A 210 14.99 19.55 2.87
N CYS A 211 14.43 18.35 2.67
CA CYS A 211 15.23 17.15 2.57
C CYS A 211 15.75 16.93 1.15
N GLU A 212 17.03 16.60 1.00
CA GLU A 212 17.56 15.92 -0.17
C GLU A 212 17.38 14.42 0.03
N VAL A 213 16.48 13.79 -0.74
CA VAL A 213 16.09 12.39 -0.59
C VAL A 213 16.80 11.56 -1.64
N ARG A 214 17.75 10.73 -1.21
CA ARG A 214 18.40 9.74 -2.07
C ARG A 214 17.63 8.42 -1.97
N VAL A 215 16.91 8.07 -3.02
CA VAL A 215 16.15 6.82 -3.13
C VAL A 215 17.08 5.71 -3.58
N LEU A 216 17.14 4.63 -2.81
CA LEU A 216 18.04 3.49 -2.97
C LEU A 216 17.24 2.21 -3.23
N PRO A 217 17.78 1.25 -4.01
CA PRO A 217 17.13 -0.04 -4.23
C PRO A 217 16.83 -0.79 -2.93
N ALA A 218 15.78 -1.62 -2.93
CA ALA A 218 15.34 -2.41 -1.79
C ALA A 218 16.44 -3.27 -1.15
N THR A 219 17.37 -3.75 -1.97
CA THR A 219 18.46 -4.66 -1.53
C THR A 219 19.71 -3.94 -1.04
N THR A 220 19.67 -2.60 -0.89
CA THR A 220 20.80 -1.82 -0.38
C THR A 220 21.10 -2.21 1.06
N THR A 221 22.35 -2.57 1.35
CA THR A 221 22.77 -3.01 2.69
C THR A 221 22.90 -1.83 3.66
N ALA A 222 22.82 -2.10 4.97
CA ALA A 222 23.01 -1.08 6.00
C ALA A 222 24.36 -0.35 5.85
N ALA A 223 25.44 -1.07 5.53
CA ALA A 223 26.76 -0.48 5.29
C ALA A 223 26.76 0.53 4.13
N GLN A 224 26.07 0.22 3.04
CA GLN A 224 25.91 1.12 1.89
C GLN A 224 25.04 2.33 2.19
N ILE A 225 23.97 2.13 2.99
CA ILE A 225 23.09 3.22 3.47
C ILE A 225 23.88 4.21 4.31
N LEU A 226 24.59 3.70 5.32
CA LEU A 226 25.35 4.49 6.29
C LEU A 226 26.59 5.15 5.69
N ALA A 227 27.20 4.56 4.65
CA ALA A 227 28.33 5.16 3.96
C ALA A 227 28.01 6.51 3.27
N ALA A 228 26.72 6.82 3.06
CA ALA A 228 26.27 8.10 2.54
C ALA A 228 26.10 9.18 3.63
N ASP A 229 26.39 8.85 4.90
CA ASP A 229 26.23 9.73 6.08
C ASP A 229 24.88 10.48 6.09
N PRO A 230 23.74 9.75 6.09
CA PRO A 230 22.43 10.38 6.06
C PRO A 230 22.06 10.91 7.47
N ASP A 231 21.36 12.05 7.51
CA ASP A 231 20.74 12.58 8.74
C ASP A 231 19.59 11.72 9.24
N GLY A 232 18.97 10.93 8.32
CA GLY A 232 17.91 9.99 8.65
C GLY A 232 17.67 8.98 7.55
N VAL A 233 17.09 7.83 7.90
CA VAL A 233 16.77 6.73 6.98
C VAL A 233 15.27 6.52 6.92
N PHE A 234 14.74 6.42 5.72
CA PHE A 234 13.32 6.19 5.45
C PHE A 234 13.13 4.83 4.79
N PHE A 235 12.22 4.00 5.32
CA PHE A 235 11.79 2.75 4.69
C PHE A 235 10.38 2.90 4.13
N SER A 236 10.24 2.69 2.84
CA SER A 236 9.00 3.00 2.13
C SER A 236 7.91 1.94 2.27
N ASN A 237 6.74 2.28 1.76
CA ASN A 237 5.68 1.32 1.43
C ASN A 237 6.13 0.33 0.35
N GLY A 238 5.38 -0.77 0.19
CA GLY A 238 5.65 -1.76 -0.84
C GLY A 238 4.70 -2.94 -0.80
N PRO A 239 4.74 -3.81 -1.84
CA PRO A 239 3.93 -5.01 -1.96
C PRO A 239 4.60 -6.24 -1.37
N GLY A 240 3.81 -7.30 -1.21
CA GLY A 240 4.29 -8.62 -0.85
C GLY A 240 4.24 -8.92 0.64
N ASP A 241 4.91 -10.01 1.02
CA ASP A 241 5.01 -10.47 2.39
C ASP A 241 6.29 -9.91 3.04
N PRO A 242 6.19 -9.12 4.13
CA PRO A 242 7.38 -8.61 4.81
C PRO A 242 8.30 -9.70 5.34
N ALA A 243 7.78 -10.91 5.61
CA ALA A 243 8.58 -12.04 6.04
C ALA A 243 9.53 -12.56 4.94
N ALA A 244 9.21 -12.33 3.67
CA ALA A 244 10.05 -12.71 2.54
C ALA A 244 11.17 -11.69 2.26
N ALA A 245 11.04 -10.43 2.71
CA ALA A 245 12.01 -9.37 2.48
C ALA A 245 13.11 -9.31 3.58
N THR A 246 13.78 -10.44 3.85
CA THR A 246 14.79 -10.57 4.92
C THR A 246 15.94 -9.57 4.78
N TYR A 247 16.38 -9.29 3.56
CA TYR A 247 17.41 -8.29 3.27
C TYR A 247 17.04 -6.88 3.76
N ALA A 248 15.75 -6.52 3.71
CA ALA A 248 15.27 -5.23 4.22
C ALA A 248 15.23 -5.22 5.75
N VAL A 249 14.91 -6.37 6.38
CA VAL A 249 15.00 -6.56 7.84
C VAL A 249 16.45 -6.41 8.30
N ASP A 250 17.41 -7.08 7.63
CA ASP A 250 18.84 -6.99 7.94
C ASP A 250 19.36 -5.55 7.79
N ALA A 251 18.93 -4.84 6.73
CA ALA A 251 19.28 -3.44 6.52
C ALA A 251 18.71 -2.55 7.64
N MET A 252 17.45 -2.74 8.03
CA MET A 252 16.81 -2.03 9.14
C MET A 252 17.58 -2.28 10.45
N GLN A 253 17.92 -3.53 10.76
CA GLN A 253 18.68 -3.88 11.97
C GLN A 253 20.05 -3.18 12.02
N GLY A 254 20.77 -3.15 10.91
CA GLY A 254 22.05 -2.46 10.82
C GLY A 254 21.93 -0.94 10.99
N VAL A 255 20.87 -0.32 10.47
CA VAL A 255 20.58 1.11 10.65
C VAL A 255 20.19 1.40 12.11
N LEU A 256 19.36 0.55 12.74
CA LEU A 256 19.01 0.67 14.14
C LEU A 256 20.25 0.57 15.06
N ALA A 257 21.20 -0.31 14.74
CA ALA A 257 22.44 -0.44 15.49
C ALA A 257 23.34 0.81 15.41
N ALA A 258 23.22 1.61 14.35
CA ALA A 258 23.97 2.86 14.16
C ALA A 258 23.29 4.10 14.79
N ASP A 259 22.15 3.93 15.44
CA ASP A 259 21.39 4.99 16.14
C ASP A 259 21.00 6.19 15.26
N VAL A 260 20.79 5.95 13.96
CA VAL A 260 20.32 6.95 13.00
C VAL A 260 18.79 7.09 13.10
N PRO A 261 18.22 8.31 13.01
CA PRO A 261 16.77 8.50 12.93
C PRO A 261 16.11 7.67 11.83
N VAL A 262 15.04 6.94 12.17
CA VAL A 262 14.30 6.09 11.21
C VAL A 262 12.83 6.44 11.19
N PHE A 263 12.28 6.51 9.98
CA PHE A 263 10.85 6.55 9.74
C PHE A 263 10.44 5.44 8.75
N GLY A 264 9.45 4.62 9.10
CA GLY A 264 8.91 3.56 8.25
C GLY A 264 7.44 3.77 7.91
N ILE A 265 7.05 3.56 6.65
CA ILE A 265 5.65 3.63 6.19
C ILE A 265 5.22 2.28 5.62
N CYS A 266 4.06 1.77 6.05
CA CYS A 266 3.39 0.57 5.52
C CYS A 266 4.33 -0.66 5.56
N MET A 267 4.90 -1.10 4.43
CA MET A 267 5.93 -2.15 4.41
C MET A 267 7.11 -1.80 5.33
N GLY A 268 7.56 -0.54 5.35
CA GLY A 268 8.63 -0.08 6.24
C GLY A 268 8.28 -0.22 7.73
N SER A 269 7.00 -0.07 8.10
CA SER A 269 6.53 -0.34 9.46
C SER A 269 6.56 -1.84 9.80
N GLN A 270 6.20 -2.69 8.86
CA GLN A 270 6.25 -4.14 9.03
C GLN A 270 7.69 -4.66 9.10
N ILE A 271 8.60 -4.09 8.31
CA ILE A 271 10.04 -4.38 8.37
C ILE A 271 10.62 -3.94 9.73
N LEU A 272 10.22 -2.76 10.24
CA LEU A 272 10.60 -2.34 11.60
C LEU A 272 10.09 -3.32 12.65
N ALA A 273 8.82 -3.74 12.58
CA ALA A 273 8.27 -4.72 13.51
C ALA A 273 9.11 -6.01 13.54
N ARG A 274 9.47 -6.55 12.37
CA ARG A 274 10.33 -7.74 12.28
C ARG A 274 11.73 -7.50 12.81
N ALA A 275 12.33 -6.34 12.52
CA ALA A 275 13.64 -5.98 13.05
C ALA A 275 13.65 -5.88 14.58
N LEU A 276 12.53 -5.48 15.19
CA LEU A 276 12.32 -5.44 16.64
C LEU A 276 11.99 -6.81 17.26
N GLY A 277 11.85 -7.87 16.45
CA GLY A 277 11.54 -9.23 16.91
C GLY A 277 10.04 -9.54 17.00
N LEU A 278 9.16 -8.69 16.47
CA LEU A 278 7.73 -8.98 16.35
C LEU A 278 7.46 -9.78 15.06
N ASP A 279 6.43 -10.62 15.12
CA ASP A 279 5.91 -11.27 13.93
C ASP A 279 5.03 -10.35 13.10
N THR A 280 4.83 -10.73 11.84
CA THR A 280 3.85 -10.15 10.93
C THR A 280 2.89 -11.22 10.45
N TYR A 281 1.64 -10.86 10.23
CA TYR A 281 0.62 -11.82 9.81
C TYR A 281 -0.25 -11.25 8.70
N LYS A 282 -0.84 -12.15 7.90
CA LYS A 282 -1.75 -11.77 6.83
C LYS A 282 -3.14 -11.45 7.40
N LEU A 283 -3.64 -10.26 7.11
CA LEU A 283 -5.01 -9.86 7.42
C LEU A 283 -5.99 -10.62 6.51
N ARG A 284 -7.18 -10.90 7.01
CA ARG A 284 -8.21 -11.63 6.27
C ARG A 284 -8.53 -11.00 4.92
N TYR A 285 -8.79 -9.70 4.89
CA TYR A 285 -9.06 -8.94 3.65
C TYR A 285 -8.19 -7.69 3.51
N GLY A 286 -7.39 -7.35 4.52
CA GLY A 286 -6.53 -6.18 4.56
C GLY A 286 -7.29 -4.84 4.70
N HIS A 287 -6.53 -3.76 4.85
CA HIS A 287 -7.09 -2.40 4.91
C HIS A 287 -6.75 -1.68 3.61
N ARG A 288 -7.80 -1.26 2.86
CA ARG A 288 -7.65 -0.49 1.61
C ARG A 288 -8.78 0.51 1.48
N GLY A 289 -8.39 1.76 1.33
CA GLY A 289 -9.31 2.89 1.23
C GLY A 289 -8.73 4.15 1.83
N ILE A 290 -9.52 5.22 1.83
CA ILE A 290 -9.07 6.57 2.20
C ILE A 290 -9.79 7.14 3.42
N ASN A 291 -10.43 6.29 4.21
CA ASN A 291 -11.32 6.70 5.30
C ASN A 291 -11.18 5.82 6.55
N GLN A 292 -9.98 5.33 6.83
CA GLN A 292 -9.71 4.47 7.97
C GLN A 292 -9.38 5.31 9.22
N PRO A 293 -10.08 5.11 10.35
CA PRO A 293 -9.81 5.84 11.57
C PRO A 293 -8.65 5.20 12.34
N VAL A 294 -7.60 5.97 12.61
CA VAL A 294 -6.44 5.55 13.38
C VAL A 294 -6.28 6.44 14.60
N MET A 295 -6.08 5.85 15.75
CA MET A 295 -5.83 6.55 17.00
C MET A 295 -4.35 6.52 17.37
N ASP A 296 -3.80 7.68 17.66
CA ASP A 296 -2.53 7.84 18.36
C ASP A 296 -2.74 7.55 19.86
N LEU A 297 -2.08 6.52 20.38
CA LEU A 297 -2.26 6.07 21.76
C LEU A 297 -1.68 7.02 22.81
N ALA A 298 -0.72 7.86 22.44
CA ALA A 298 -0.11 8.82 23.35
C ALA A 298 -1.00 10.04 23.58
N THR A 299 -1.67 10.51 22.54
CA THR A 299 -2.47 11.73 22.57
C THR A 299 -3.98 11.48 22.61
N GLY A 300 -4.44 10.28 22.26
CA GLY A 300 -5.83 9.95 22.05
C GLY A 300 -6.45 10.57 20.80
N ARG A 301 -5.64 11.26 19.97
CA ARG A 301 -6.11 11.90 18.73
C ARG A 301 -6.44 10.84 17.69
N VAL A 302 -7.61 10.97 17.07
CA VAL A 302 -8.02 10.16 15.91
C VAL A 302 -7.78 10.94 14.63
N ARG A 303 -7.17 10.26 13.65
CA ARG A 303 -6.96 10.75 12.29
C ARG A 303 -7.67 9.85 11.31
N VAL A 304 -8.19 10.44 10.24
CA VAL A 304 -8.67 9.67 9.09
C VAL A 304 -7.51 9.51 8.12
N SER A 305 -7.25 8.30 7.66
CA SER A 305 -6.05 7.99 6.90
C SER A 305 -6.29 7.08 5.70
N SER A 306 -5.35 7.10 4.79
CA SER A 306 -5.28 6.22 3.62
C SER A 306 -4.54 4.93 3.97
N HIS A 307 -5.07 3.80 3.52
CA HIS A 307 -4.49 2.47 3.75
C HIS A 307 -4.43 1.65 2.47
N ASN A 308 -3.37 0.85 2.36
CA ASN A 308 -3.23 -0.19 1.34
C ASN A 308 -2.26 -1.26 1.84
N HIS A 309 -2.73 -2.15 2.73
CA HIS A 309 -1.90 -3.25 3.22
C HIS A 309 -2.72 -4.53 3.44
N GLY A 310 -2.08 -5.67 3.20
CA GLY A 310 -2.66 -7.00 3.43
C GLY A 310 -2.01 -7.75 4.60
N PHE A 311 -0.92 -7.18 5.16
CA PHE A 311 -0.23 -7.70 6.34
C PHE A 311 -0.21 -6.65 7.44
N ALA A 312 0.00 -7.07 8.68
CA ALA A 312 0.13 -6.22 9.84
C ALA A 312 1.17 -6.77 10.82
N ALA A 313 1.72 -5.90 11.66
CA ALA A 313 2.55 -6.30 12.79
C ALA A 313 1.69 -6.94 13.88
N ALA A 314 2.20 -8.02 14.48
CA ALA A 314 1.58 -8.63 15.64
C ALA A 314 1.84 -7.80 16.90
N LEU A 315 0.92 -7.87 17.87
CA LEU A 315 1.20 -7.42 19.22
C LEU A 315 2.20 -8.38 19.90
N PRO A 316 2.98 -7.89 20.90
CA PRO A 316 3.82 -8.76 21.69
C PRO A 316 3.02 -9.92 22.30
N GLY A 317 3.46 -11.16 22.04
CA GLY A 317 2.81 -12.39 22.52
C GLY A 317 1.53 -12.78 21.80
N GLN A 318 1.15 -12.09 20.73
CA GLN A 318 0.02 -12.49 19.90
C GLN A 318 0.35 -13.75 19.11
N ASP A 319 -0.54 -14.77 19.21
CA ASP A 319 -0.46 -15.95 18.34
C ASP A 319 -0.86 -15.56 16.91
N THR A 320 0.08 -15.72 15.99
CA THR A 320 -0.11 -15.44 14.56
C THR A 320 -0.38 -16.71 13.72
N ALA A 321 -0.31 -17.89 14.35
CA ALA A 321 -0.52 -19.18 13.67
C ALA A 321 -2.00 -19.55 13.48
N GLY A 322 -2.93 -18.80 14.10
CA GLY A 322 -4.37 -18.99 13.95
C GLY A 322 -4.90 -18.47 12.60
N PRO A 323 -6.17 -18.81 12.24
CA PRO A 323 -6.79 -18.28 11.04
C PRO A 323 -6.73 -16.75 11.06
N ALA A 324 -6.26 -16.19 9.95
CA ALA A 324 -5.98 -14.77 9.76
C ALA A 324 -7.02 -13.86 10.42
N GLY A 325 -6.57 -13.09 11.41
CA GLY A 325 -7.28 -12.00 12.06
C GLY A 325 -8.71 -12.37 12.50
N THR A 326 -8.88 -12.82 13.74
CA THR A 326 -10.18 -12.70 14.39
C THR A 326 -10.45 -11.21 14.59
N ALA A 327 -11.15 -10.59 13.63
CA ALA A 327 -11.74 -9.28 13.86
C ALA A 327 -12.55 -9.34 15.17
N PRO A 328 -12.53 -8.30 16.01
CA PRO A 328 -13.39 -8.25 17.17
C PRO A 328 -14.84 -8.52 16.76
N PRO A 329 -15.66 -9.15 17.60
CA PRO A 329 -17.04 -9.50 17.27
C PRO A 329 -17.81 -8.25 16.85
N PRO A 330 -18.65 -8.33 15.80
CA PRO A 330 -19.43 -7.19 15.35
C PRO A 330 -20.35 -6.72 16.49
N GLY A 331 -20.28 -5.44 16.82
CA GLY A 331 -21.17 -4.78 17.79
C GLY A 331 -20.54 -4.25 19.07
N GLY A 332 -19.26 -4.45 19.32
CA GLY A 332 -18.54 -3.78 20.40
C GLY A 332 -18.01 -2.40 19.97
N THR A 333 -18.08 -1.40 20.84
CA THR A 333 -17.33 -0.15 20.65
C THR A 333 -15.86 -0.49 20.76
N VAL A 334 -15.10 -0.32 19.69
CA VAL A 334 -13.66 -0.68 19.58
C VAL A 334 -12.82 -0.03 20.68
N TRP A 335 -13.24 1.12 21.19
CA TRP A 335 -12.63 1.82 22.34
C TRP A 335 -12.47 0.94 23.60
N ALA A 336 -13.34 -0.04 23.79
CA ALA A 336 -13.32 -0.95 24.94
C ALA A 336 -12.38 -2.16 24.71
N HIS A 337 -11.80 -2.30 23.52
CA HIS A 337 -11.10 -3.53 23.10
C HIS A 337 -9.66 -3.32 22.65
N ILE A 338 -9.05 -2.11 22.84
CA ILE A 338 -7.61 -1.97 22.60
C ILE A 338 -6.92 -2.80 23.70
N PRO A 339 -6.23 -3.89 23.31
CA PRO A 339 -5.57 -4.76 24.30
C PRO A 339 -4.60 -3.97 25.16
N ASP A 340 -4.50 -4.27 26.44
CA ASP A 340 -3.51 -3.65 27.34
C ASP A 340 -2.07 -3.86 26.80
N ALA A 341 -1.82 -4.98 26.14
CA ALA A 341 -0.56 -5.26 25.45
C ALA A 341 -0.21 -4.21 24.38
N ALA A 342 -1.20 -3.56 23.74
CA ALA A 342 -0.95 -2.47 22.80
C ALA A 342 -0.54 -1.16 23.49
N ARG A 343 -0.82 -1.01 24.79
CA ARG A 343 -0.50 0.20 25.57
C ARG A 343 0.79 0.08 26.36
N ALA A 344 1.19 -1.15 26.69
CA ALA A 344 2.39 -1.40 27.46
C ALA A 344 3.67 -1.33 26.59
N PRO A 345 4.76 -0.74 27.08
CA PRO A 345 6.08 -0.91 26.47
C PRO A 345 6.51 -2.39 26.49
N PHE A 346 7.32 -2.76 25.51
CA PHE A 346 7.94 -4.08 25.41
C PHE A 346 9.42 -3.96 25.06
N GLU A 347 10.22 -4.92 25.52
CA GLU A 347 11.67 -4.92 25.32
C GLU A 347 12.03 -5.43 23.91
N THR A 348 13.04 -4.80 23.31
CA THR A 348 13.61 -5.20 22.03
C THR A 348 15.15 -5.18 22.10
N PRO A 349 15.86 -5.77 21.12
CA PRO A 349 17.32 -5.66 21.05
C PRO A 349 17.85 -4.21 20.97
N TYR A 350 16.98 -3.23 20.69
CA TYR A 350 17.33 -1.83 20.47
C TYR A 350 16.80 -0.90 21.55
N GLY A 351 16.28 -1.44 22.65
CA GLY A 351 15.65 -0.72 23.76
C GLY A 351 14.15 -0.89 23.80
N ALA A 352 13.50 -0.20 24.73
CA ALA A 352 12.07 -0.29 24.93
C ALA A 352 11.29 0.28 23.73
N ALA A 353 10.30 -0.46 23.26
CA ALA A 353 9.41 -0.08 22.19
C ALA A 353 7.95 -0.02 22.66
N GLN A 354 7.12 0.64 21.91
CA GLN A 354 5.68 0.74 22.17
C GLN A 354 4.89 0.81 20.86
N VAL A 355 3.67 0.25 20.88
CA VAL A 355 2.68 0.53 19.83
C VAL A 355 2.26 1.99 19.96
N SER A 356 2.38 2.74 18.88
CA SER A 356 2.06 4.18 18.86
C SER A 356 0.67 4.46 18.32
N HIS A 357 0.20 3.65 17.39
CA HIS A 357 -1.09 3.84 16.71
C HIS A 357 -1.84 2.52 16.56
N VAL A 358 -3.18 2.60 16.60
CA VAL A 358 -4.09 1.45 16.37
C VAL A 358 -5.24 1.84 15.47
N ASN A 359 -5.70 0.89 14.66
CA ASN A 359 -6.91 1.03 13.85
C ASN A 359 -8.15 0.90 14.74
N LEU A 360 -9.09 1.84 14.61
CA LEU A 360 -10.30 1.83 15.42
C LEU A 360 -11.40 0.89 14.90
N ASN A 361 -11.25 0.30 13.72
CA ASN A 361 -12.19 -0.67 13.20
C ASN A 361 -11.98 -2.07 13.79
N ASP A 362 -10.72 -2.45 14.09
CA ASP A 362 -10.39 -3.83 14.48
C ASP A 362 -9.21 -3.96 15.48
N GLY A 363 -8.61 -2.84 15.89
CA GLY A 363 -7.51 -2.83 16.87
C GLY A 363 -6.14 -3.25 16.31
N VAL A 364 -6.00 -3.38 14.99
CA VAL A 364 -4.72 -3.71 14.33
C VAL A 364 -3.67 -2.65 14.65
N VAL A 365 -2.41 -3.09 14.82
CA VAL A 365 -1.25 -2.21 15.03
C VAL A 365 -1.04 -1.32 13.81
N GLU A 366 -1.09 -0.02 14.02
CA GLU A 366 -0.95 0.99 12.97
C GLU A 366 0.29 1.85 13.14
N GLY A 367 1.15 1.54 14.10
CA GLY A 367 2.43 2.22 14.27
C GLY A 367 3.21 1.72 15.47
N LEU A 368 4.53 1.87 15.39
CA LEU A 368 5.50 1.49 16.40
C LEU A 368 6.46 2.65 16.65
N ARG A 369 7.02 2.74 17.86
CA ARG A 369 8.12 3.66 18.20
C ARG A 369 9.06 3.05 19.19
N LEU A 370 10.35 3.38 19.12
CA LEU A 370 11.30 3.22 20.21
C LEU A 370 11.16 4.41 21.17
N LEU A 371 11.28 4.16 22.48
CA LEU A 371 11.04 5.20 23.49
C LEU A 371 12.26 6.12 23.65
N ASP A 372 13.47 5.57 23.57
CA ASP A 372 14.71 6.27 23.83
C ASP A 372 15.52 6.57 22.55
N ARG A 373 14.96 6.30 21.38
CA ARG A 373 15.62 6.50 20.08
C ARG A 373 14.71 7.22 19.09
N PRO A 374 15.25 7.96 18.14
CA PRO A 374 14.47 8.70 17.15
C PRO A 374 13.92 7.78 16.03
N VAL A 375 13.25 6.68 16.42
CA VAL A 375 12.72 5.64 15.52
C VAL A 375 11.22 5.52 15.68
N PHE A 376 10.48 5.61 14.58
CA PHE A 376 9.04 5.38 14.57
C PHE A 376 8.55 4.93 13.21
N SER A 377 7.35 4.38 13.18
CA SER A 377 6.70 3.96 11.93
C SER A 377 5.19 4.08 12.03
N VAL A 378 4.55 4.12 10.86
CA VAL A 378 3.11 4.00 10.72
C VAL A 378 2.75 3.02 9.61
N GLN A 379 1.68 2.25 9.82
CA GLN A 379 1.20 1.26 8.86
C GLN A 379 0.40 1.91 7.73
N TYR A 380 -0.26 3.01 8.01
CA TYR A 380 -1.04 3.79 7.06
C TYR A 380 -0.17 4.76 6.24
N HIS A 381 -0.78 5.47 5.28
CA HIS A 381 -0.11 6.36 4.34
C HIS A 381 -0.30 7.85 4.70
N PRO A 382 0.62 8.48 5.44
CA PRO A 382 0.53 9.90 5.79
C PRO A 382 0.71 10.83 4.59
N GLU A 383 1.33 10.35 3.51
CA GLU A 383 1.44 11.05 2.24
C GLU A 383 0.11 11.14 1.50
N ALA A 384 -0.91 10.35 1.92
CA ALA A 384 -2.18 10.21 1.23
C ALA A 384 -2.01 9.75 -0.24
N ALA A 385 -2.48 10.52 -1.20
CA ALA A 385 -2.37 10.26 -2.64
C ALA A 385 -2.80 8.82 -3.05
N PRO A 386 -4.13 8.51 -2.97
CA PRO A 386 -5.22 9.42 -2.62
C PRO A 386 -5.53 9.46 -1.11
N GLY A 387 -6.30 10.45 -0.69
CA GLY A 387 -6.88 10.47 0.65
C GLY A 387 -6.67 11.77 1.43
N PRO A 388 -7.06 11.81 2.71
CA PRO A 388 -6.91 12.97 3.57
C PRO A 388 -5.45 13.18 4.00
N HIS A 389 -5.09 14.43 4.26
CA HIS A 389 -3.74 14.83 4.66
C HIS A 389 -3.59 15.02 6.19
N ASP A 390 -4.48 14.43 6.98
CA ASP A 390 -4.54 14.59 8.44
C ASP A 390 -3.25 14.17 9.16
N ALA A 391 -2.48 13.29 8.54
CA ALA A 391 -1.26 12.72 9.10
C ALA A 391 0.04 13.26 8.46
N ALA A 392 -0.05 14.26 7.60
CA ALA A 392 1.12 14.79 6.89
C ALA A 392 2.17 15.42 7.84
N ASP A 393 1.79 15.79 9.06
CA ASP A 393 2.67 16.30 10.12
C ASP A 393 3.75 15.28 10.56
N LEU A 394 3.56 13.97 10.33
CA LEU A 394 4.55 12.94 10.62
C LEU A 394 5.87 13.11 9.83
N PHE A 395 5.82 13.67 8.62
CA PHE A 395 7.04 14.03 7.89
C PHE A 395 7.82 15.15 8.58
N GLY A 396 7.10 16.12 9.16
CA GLY A 396 7.70 17.18 10.00
C GLY A 396 8.29 16.62 11.29
N GLU A 397 7.64 15.65 11.93
CA GLU A 397 8.15 14.94 13.10
C GLU A 397 9.47 14.21 12.77
N PHE A 398 9.55 13.53 11.63
CA PHE A 398 10.80 12.90 11.19
C PHE A 398 11.93 13.92 11.02
N CYS A 399 11.66 15.07 10.39
CA CYS A 399 12.64 16.15 10.28
C CYS A 399 13.09 16.70 11.65
N ALA A 400 12.16 16.84 12.60
CA ALA A 400 12.50 17.29 13.96
C ALA A 400 13.41 16.30 14.70
N ARG A 401 13.22 15.00 14.51
CA ARG A 401 14.05 13.95 15.10
C ARG A 401 15.49 13.95 14.55
N MET A 402 15.68 14.24 13.26
CA MET A 402 17.01 14.45 12.67
C MET A 402 17.74 15.64 13.29
N THR A 403 17.04 16.73 13.61
CA THR A 403 17.64 17.92 14.23
C THR A 403 18.15 17.64 15.65
N SER A 404 17.47 16.81 16.43
CA SER A 404 17.85 16.51 17.82
C SER A 404 19.15 15.71 17.90
N THR A 405 19.40 14.85 16.91
CA THR A 405 20.60 14.01 16.86
C THR A 405 21.86 14.81 16.50
N VAL A 406 21.75 15.81 15.62
CA VAL A 406 22.88 16.69 15.24
C VAL A 406 23.34 17.56 16.41
N LYS A 407 22.46 17.96 17.34
CA LYS A 407 22.83 18.78 18.52
C LYS A 407 23.43 17.99 19.66
N GLY A 408 23.24 16.67 19.73
CA GLY A 408 23.78 15.81 20.78
C GLY A 408 25.24 15.36 20.56
N GLY A 409 25.78 15.55 19.36
CA GLY A 409 27.15 15.14 18.99
C GLY A 409 28.23 16.21 19.20
N SER A 410 27.88 17.39 19.74
CA SER A 410 28.83 18.49 19.99
C SER A 410 28.81 18.98 21.46
N ALA A 411 28.95 18.05 22.42
CA ALA A 411 29.18 18.35 23.83
C ALA A 411 30.41 17.58 24.36
#